data_15c1094d997653db2b065f42f52f6dc9
#
_entry.id   15c1094d997653db2b065f42f52f6dc9
#
_cell.length_a   1.000
_cell.length_b   1.000
_cell.length_c   1.000
_cell.angle_alpha   90.00
_cell.angle_beta   90.00
_cell.angle_gamma   90.00
#
_symmetry.space_group_name_H-M   'P 1'
#
loop_
_entity.id
_entity.type
_entity.pdbx_description
1 polymer ?
#
loop_
_entity_poly.entity_id
_entity_poly.type
_entity_poly.pdbx_seq_one_letter_code
_entity_poly.pdbx_strand_id
1 'polypeptide(L)'
;MNIYLHVEISSRELDSKLLLATLAASRGHRVIVSDLVGIEKGVKNGFLAPGIFHTKSLSAHKVKISRHKRMIDKGFMVTSLDEEGSLNDYGYEGDAKIRFSNQTIEQSAAVFGWGTDDVDTLKKIYPKHSHKIYKTGSPRADLWKPLFSDYWSVPSTVPKKPFLLISCNTGYANNLNSFGKLVKFENEMGRYQSDPKHLEMTMGRHAEDFNKMLAYIEAVKYLSTHNNGYDIVLRPHPAEDIEAWKIILNGIPNVHVIRDGPIEAWVKNAFAVMHNSCTTALEATISKKPVVTYVLPGQKYSPQLANELGYRVKSVEELLNKINTIFDNGIISKKKELAEPLSNVISKKIFFDDELAAVKIIKIWENIANKNLSSSSNIKKFKWFLKYNMFKNTIKKVLKRLLPAKFNSINKNPKFTQLDQQDVSERIKKFEHILGLSKKLECKLLSKKTIYIRSS
;
A
#
# COMPACT_ATOMS: atom_id res chain seq x y z
N MET A 1 -6.16 20.67 16.23
CA MET A 1 -7.39 20.00 15.74
C MET A 1 -7.35 18.50 16.00
N ASN A 2 -8.49 17.79 15.82
CA ASN A 2 -8.52 16.33 15.82
C ASN A 2 -8.37 15.80 14.41
N ILE A 3 -7.64 14.69 14.24
CA ILE A 3 -7.42 14.04 12.95
C ILE A 3 -7.69 12.54 13.12
N TYR A 4 -8.48 11.98 12.23
CA TYR A 4 -8.89 10.58 12.22
C TYR A 4 -8.44 9.91 10.93
N LEU A 5 -7.43 9.04 11.03
CA LEU A 5 -6.82 8.37 9.89
C LEU A 5 -7.39 6.95 9.76
N HIS A 6 -8.09 6.71 8.67
CA HIS A 6 -8.65 5.40 8.36
C HIS A 6 -7.59 4.48 7.75
N VAL A 7 -7.44 3.28 8.33
CA VAL A 7 -6.64 2.16 7.82
C VAL A 7 -7.56 0.98 7.54
N GLU A 8 -7.46 0.39 6.35
CA GLU A 8 -8.18 -0.86 6.00
C GLU A 8 -7.22 -2.05 5.94
N ILE A 9 -6.08 -1.89 5.23
CA ILE A 9 -5.07 -2.93 5.05
C ILE A 9 -3.80 -2.51 5.78
N SER A 10 -3.58 -3.06 6.98
CA SER A 10 -2.48 -2.62 7.85
C SER A 10 -1.10 -2.86 7.24
N SER A 11 -0.87 -3.96 6.53
CA SER A 11 0.41 -4.27 5.88
C SER A 11 0.81 -3.29 4.78
N ARG A 12 -0.13 -2.50 4.25
CA ARG A 12 0.09 -1.55 3.16
C ARG A 12 -0.04 -0.09 3.61
N GLU A 13 -0.95 0.18 4.53
CA GLU A 13 -1.41 1.54 4.83
C GLU A 13 -0.92 2.06 6.19
N LEU A 14 -0.59 1.15 7.15
CA LEU A 14 -0.33 1.54 8.53
C LEU A 14 0.87 2.48 8.64
N ASP A 15 2.00 2.15 8.04
CA ASP A 15 3.24 2.92 8.20
C ASP A 15 3.12 4.33 7.64
N SER A 16 2.49 4.49 6.46
CA SER A 16 2.22 5.81 5.89
C SER A 16 1.25 6.65 6.75
N LYS A 17 0.27 6.01 7.40
CA LYS A 17 -0.63 6.69 8.34
C LYS A 17 0.06 7.01 9.67
N LEU A 18 1.02 6.19 10.11
CA LEU A 18 1.85 6.51 11.29
C LEU A 18 2.80 7.67 11.00
N LEU A 19 3.43 7.75 9.82
CA LEU A 19 4.21 8.90 9.38
C LEU A 19 3.37 10.19 9.43
N LEU A 20 2.20 10.16 8.79
CA LEU A 20 1.26 11.28 8.76
C LEU A 20 0.80 11.68 10.17
N ALA A 21 0.52 10.69 11.04
CA ALA A 21 0.12 10.90 12.42
C ALA A 21 1.24 11.50 13.27
N THR A 22 2.47 11.01 13.10
CA THR A 22 3.66 11.51 13.81
C THR A 22 3.91 12.98 13.48
N LEU A 23 3.92 13.32 12.19
CA LEU A 23 4.10 14.70 11.73
C LEU A 23 2.95 15.62 12.20
N ALA A 24 1.70 15.16 12.12
CA ALA A 24 0.56 15.95 12.59
C ALA A 24 0.60 16.16 14.13
N ALA A 25 0.97 15.12 14.88
CA ALA A 25 1.08 15.22 16.34
C ALA A 25 2.23 16.15 16.77
N SER A 26 3.38 16.14 16.08
CA SER A 26 4.50 17.05 16.35
C SER A 26 4.12 18.53 16.13
N ARG A 27 3.12 18.79 15.27
CA ARG A 27 2.55 20.13 15.04
C ARG A 27 1.42 20.48 16.04
N GLY A 28 1.19 19.64 17.07
CA GLY A 28 0.21 19.89 18.14
C GLY A 28 -1.20 19.38 17.85
N HIS A 29 -1.38 18.53 16.83
CA HIS A 29 -2.68 17.92 16.54
C HIS A 29 -2.90 16.64 17.35
N ARG A 30 -4.16 16.26 17.57
CA ARG A 30 -4.57 15.03 18.25
C ARG A 30 -4.99 14.01 17.18
N VAL A 31 -4.28 12.91 17.06
CA VAL A 31 -4.47 11.97 15.97
C VAL A 31 -4.97 10.62 16.46
N ILE A 32 -5.97 10.08 15.82
CA ILE A 32 -6.43 8.70 15.98
C ILE A 32 -6.24 7.96 14.67
N VAL A 33 -5.46 6.88 14.69
CA VAL A 33 -5.32 5.92 13.60
C VAL A 33 -6.15 4.69 13.93
N SER A 34 -7.09 4.30 13.08
CA SER A 34 -8.00 3.18 13.38
C SER A 34 -8.60 2.56 12.13
N ASP A 35 -9.15 1.35 12.31
CA ASP A 35 -10.09 0.81 11.32
C ASP A 35 -11.36 1.68 11.26
N LEU A 36 -12.07 1.58 10.14
CA LEU A 36 -13.27 2.37 9.90
C LEU A 36 -14.35 2.16 10.96
N VAL A 37 -14.51 0.92 11.41
CA VAL A 37 -15.54 0.55 12.40
C VAL A 37 -15.30 1.24 13.74
N GLY A 38 -14.03 1.34 14.14
CA GLY A 38 -13.63 2.06 15.36
C GLY A 38 -14.01 3.55 15.28
N ILE A 39 -13.65 4.21 14.17
CA ILE A 39 -13.96 5.64 13.96
C ILE A 39 -15.47 5.87 13.92
N GLU A 40 -16.22 5.13 13.08
CA GLU A 40 -17.67 5.30 12.95
C GLU A 40 -18.42 5.13 14.30
N LYS A 41 -18.04 4.11 15.08
CA LYS A 41 -18.63 3.89 16.39
C LYS A 41 -18.28 5.02 17.38
N GLY A 42 -17.04 5.51 17.34
CA GLY A 42 -16.60 6.63 18.18
C GLY A 42 -17.38 7.91 17.87
N VAL A 43 -17.62 8.20 16.62
CA VAL A 43 -18.42 9.35 16.15
C VAL A 43 -19.91 9.16 16.46
N LYS A 44 -20.46 7.97 16.20
CA LYS A 44 -21.89 7.67 16.46
C LYS A 44 -22.24 7.90 17.95
N ASN A 45 -21.37 7.48 18.86
CA ASN A 45 -21.60 7.57 20.30
C ASN A 45 -21.09 8.88 20.94
N GLY A 46 -20.68 9.87 20.14
CA GLY A 46 -20.22 11.18 20.62
C GLY A 46 -18.91 11.17 21.42
N PHE A 47 -18.10 10.12 21.31
CA PHE A 47 -16.79 10.05 21.99
C PHE A 47 -15.71 10.80 21.22
N LEU A 48 -15.85 10.89 19.88
CA LEU A 48 -14.94 11.61 19.00
C LEU A 48 -15.55 12.93 18.60
N ALA A 49 -14.83 14.01 18.88
CA ALA A 49 -15.23 15.37 18.54
C ALA A 49 -14.98 15.68 17.06
N PRO A 50 -15.63 16.68 16.46
CA PRO A 50 -15.39 17.13 15.10
C PRO A 50 -13.90 17.30 14.78
N GLY A 51 -13.52 16.97 13.55
CA GLY A 51 -12.14 17.01 13.09
C GLY A 51 -12.02 16.58 11.63
N ILE A 52 -10.78 16.39 11.17
CA ILE A 52 -10.49 15.84 9.84
C ILE A 52 -10.71 14.33 9.87
N PHE A 53 -11.62 13.83 9.04
CA PHE A 53 -11.72 12.39 8.74
C PHE A 53 -11.05 12.11 7.41
N HIS A 54 -9.84 11.56 7.46
CA HIS A 54 -9.09 11.20 6.27
C HIS A 54 -9.34 9.73 5.89
N THR A 55 -10.02 9.53 4.78
CA THR A 55 -10.37 8.20 4.26
C THR A 55 -9.51 7.81 3.07
N LYS A 56 -9.37 6.52 2.84
CA LYS A 56 -8.56 5.96 1.76
C LYS A 56 -9.21 6.01 0.37
N SER A 57 -10.49 6.32 0.24
CA SER A 57 -11.21 6.24 -1.02
C SER A 57 -12.56 6.95 -0.97
N LEU A 58 -12.94 7.58 -2.08
CA LEU A 58 -14.21 8.28 -2.30
C LEU A 58 -15.13 7.57 -3.31
N SER A 59 -14.99 6.25 -3.49
CA SER A 59 -15.82 5.54 -4.48
C SER A 59 -17.32 5.79 -4.28
N ALA A 60 -18.05 5.92 -5.40
CA ALA A 60 -19.46 6.33 -5.47
C ALA A 60 -20.49 5.30 -4.92
N HIS A 61 -20.07 4.44 -4.01
CA HIS A 61 -20.95 3.43 -3.41
C HIS A 61 -21.90 4.07 -2.38
N LYS A 62 -23.20 3.75 -2.45
CA LYS A 62 -24.26 4.31 -1.58
C LYS A 62 -23.92 4.31 -0.09
N VAL A 63 -23.28 3.24 0.40
CA VAL A 63 -22.85 3.12 1.81
C VAL A 63 -21.80 4.16 2.18
N LYS A 64 -20.83 4.45 1.28
CA LYS A 64 -19.80 5.47 1.53
C LYS A 64 -20.38 6.88 1.50
N ILE A 65 -21.23 7.17 0.53
CA ILE A 65 -21.93 8.46 0.42
C ILE A 65 -22.70 8.75 1.71
N SER A 66 -23.52 7.80 2.18
CA SER A 66 -24.28 7.93 3.42
C SER A 66 -23.38 8.08 4.65
N ARG A 67 -22.23 7.41 4.67
CA ARG A 67 -21.25 7.52 5.75
C ARG A 67 -20.64 8.92 5.80
N HIS A 68 -20.16 9.41 4.66
CA HIS A 68 -19.57 10.74 4.58
C HIS A 68 -20.57 11.81 4.98
N LYS A 69 -21.81 11.70 4.51
CA LYS A 69 -22.89 12.60 4.94
C LYS A 69 -23.06 12.60 6.46
N ARG A 70 -23.16 11.42 7.10
CA ARG A 70 -23.27 11.33 8.57
C ARG A 70 -22.07 11.94 9.32
N MET A 71 -20.85 11.84 8.76
CA MET A 71 -19.67 12.50 9.33
C MET A 71 -19.80 14.02 9.23
N ILE A 72 -20.19 14.53 8.06
CA ILE A 72 -20.36 15.96 7.81
C ILE A 72 -21.48 16.56 8.68
N ASP A 73 -22.62 15.88 8.78
CA ASP A 73 -23.74 16.29 9.64
C ASP A 73 -23.33 16.41 11.13
N LYS A 74 -22.24 15.74 11.53
CA LYS A 74 -21.63 15.84 12.88
C LYS A 74 -20.42 16.79 12.93
N GLY A 75 -20.22 17.62 11.92
CA GLY A 75 -19.18 18.64 11.87
C GLY A 75 -17.78 18.14 11.50
N PHE A 76 -17.65 16.92 10.96
CA PHE A 76 -16.36 16.41 10.45
C PHE A 76 -16.11 16.89 9.05
N MET A 77 -14.85 17.15 8.72
CA MET A 77 -14.39 17.45 7.36
C MET A 77 -13.79 16.19 6.75
N VAL A 78 -14.39 15.72 5.67
CA VAL A 78 -13.93 14.51 4.96
C VAL A 78 -12.82 14.89 3.99
N THR A 79 -11.67 14.23 4.06
CA THR A 79 -10.59 14.35 3.08
C THR A 79 -10.15 12.96 2.60
N SER A 80 -9.57 12.87 1.41
CA SER A 80 -9.16 11.58 0.87
C SER A 80 -7.90 11.67 0.02
N LEU A 81 -7.04 10.65 0.17
CA LEU A 81 -6.06 10.23 -0.81
C LEU A 81 -6.41 8.79 -1.19
N ASP A 82 -6.55 8.51 -2.49
CA ASP A 82 -6.80 7.13 -2.92
C ASP A 82 -5.53 6.29 -2.77
N GLU A 83 -5.57 5.27 -1.90
CA GLU A 83 -4.42 4.40 -1.63
C GLU A 83 -4.04 3.46 -2.79
N GLU A 84 -4.90 3.35 -3.79
CA GLU A 84 -4.71 2.57 -5.01
C GLU A 84 -4.62 3.47 -6.25
N GLY A 85 -4.56 4.80 -6.06
CA GLY A 85 -4.40 5.77 -7.13
C GLY A 85 -3.05 5.64 -7.82
N SER A 86 -2.92 6.30 -8.98
CA SER A 86 -1.65 6.50 -9.70
C SER A 86 -0.96 5.28 -10.33
N LEU A 87 -1.22 4.06 -9.88
CA LEU A 87 -0.50 2.86 -10.33
C LEU A 87 -1.23 2.06 -11.42
N ASN A 88 -2.28 2.64 -12.01
CA ASN A 88 -3.08 1.99 -13.05
C ASN A 88 -2.62 2.40 -14.45
N ASP A 89 -2.43 1.42 -15.33
CA ASP A 89 -1.94 1.58 -16.69
C ASP A 89 -2.97 2.08 -17.70
N TYR A 90 -4.24 1.80 -17.45
CA TYR A 90 -5.33 1.93 -18.44
C TYR A 90 -5.92 3.34 -18.56
N GLY A 91 -5.12 4.35 -18.22
CA GLY A 91 -5.57 5.73 -18.17
C GLY A 91 -6.43 6.00 -16.93
N TYR A 92 -5.96 6.87 -16.09
CA TYR A 92 -6.61 7.22 -14.82
C TYR A 92 -8.06 7.72 -15.00
N GLU A 93 -8.45 8.15 -16.21
CA GLU A 93 -9.81 8.67 -16.48
C GLU A 93 -10.91 7.61 -16.27
N GLY A 94 -10.71 6.38 -16.73
CA GLY A 94 -11.66 5.29 -16.50
C GLY A 94 -11.82 4.96 -15.02
N ASP A 95 -10.71 4.81 -14.33
CA ASP A 95 -10.69 4.52 -12.90
C ASP A 95 -11.26 5.69 -12.08
N ALA A 96 -10.96 6.93 -12.45
CA ALA A 96 -11.46 8.10 -11.76
C ALA A 96 -13.00 8.17 -11.76
N LYS A 97 -13.66 7.79 -12.86
CA LYS A 97 -15.12 7.74 -12.97
C LYS A 97 -15.75 6.66 -12.08
N ILE A 98 -15.03 5.55 -11.82
CA ILE A 98 -15.48 4.48 -10.93
C ILE A 98 -15.17 4.83 -9.44
N ARG A 99 -14.03 5.45 -9.21
CA ARG A 99 -13.50 5.71 -7.85
C ARG A 99 -13.98 7.03 -7.25
N PHE A 100 -14.56 7.93 -8.05
CA PHE A 100 -15.08 9.23 -7.63
C PHE A 100 -16.44 9.51 -8.28
N SER A 101 -17.17 10.49 -7.72
CA SER A 101 -18.35 11.08 -8.33
C SER A 101 -18.47 12.55 -7.93
N ASN A 102 -19.30 13.32 -8.66
CA ASN A 102 -19.58 14.72 -8.25
C ASN A 102 -20.02 14.77 -6.78
N GLN A 103 -20.92 13.88 -6.35
CA GLN A 103 -21.42 13.85 -4.99
C GLN A 103 -20.34 13.55 -3.94
N THR A 104 -19.43 12.59 -4.19
CA THR A 104 -18.39 12.24 -3.21
C THR A 104 -17.31 13.31 -3.11
N ILE A 105 -16.99 14.00 -4.22
CA ILE A 105 -16.05 15.11 -4.22
C ILE A 105 -16.71 16.36 -3.58
N GLU A 106 -17.98 16.65 -3.88
CA GLU A 106 -18.73 17.72 -3.25
C GLU A 106 -18.75 17.59 -1.72
N GLN A 107 -19.02 16.38 -1.22
CA GLN A 107 -19.00 16.04 0.20
C GLN A 107 -17.60 16.14 0.83
N SER A 108 -16.52 16.11 0.06
CA SER A 108 -15.17 16.20 0.60
C SER A 108 -14.72 17.66 0.76
N ALA A 109 -13.88 17.92 1.79
CA ALA A 109 -13.22 19.19 1.99
C ALA A 109 -11.93 19.30 1.16
N ALA A 110 -11.24 18.18 0.94
CA ALA A 110 -10.06 18.08 0.06
C ALA A 110 -9.89 16.66 -0.50
N VAL A 111 -9.42 16.60 -1.73
CA VAL A 111 -9.01 15.38 -2.44
C VAL A 111 -7.55 15.54 -2.83
N PHE A 112 -6.74 14.55 -2.49
CA PHE A 112 -5.31 14.55 -2.76
C PHE A 112 -4.98 13.58 -3.89
N GLY A 113 -4.07 13.98 -4.79
CA GLY A 113 -3.59 13.15 -5.89
C GLY A 113 -2.11 12.81 -5.73
N TRP A 114 -1.74 11.63 -6.20
CA TRP A 114 -0.37 11.13 -6.18
C TRP A 114 0.55 11.91 -7.11
N GLY A 115 0.04 12.31 -8.27
CA GLY A 115 0.80 12.99 -9.30
C GLY A 115 0.01 14.03 -10.06
N THR A 116 0.62 14.57 -11.09
CA THR A 116 0.00 15.56 -11.99
C THR A 116 -1.13 14.94 -12.79
N ASP A 117 -0.93 13.70 -13.28
CA ASP A 117 -1.94 12.99 -14.07
C ASP A 117 -3.25 12.77 -13.30
N ASP A 118 -3.15 12.36 -12.02
CA ASP A 118 -4.32 12.17 -11.16
C ASP A 118 -5.09 13.47 -10.99
N VAL A 119 -4.36 14.53 -10.64
CA VAL A 119 -4.94 15.84 -10.34
C VAL A 119 -5.57 16.48 -11.57
N ASP A 120 -4.87 16.47 -12.71
CA ASP A 120 -5.35 17.07 -13.94
C ASP A 120 -6.56 16.31 -14.49
N THR A 121 -6.52 14.97 -14.43
CA THR A 121 -7.67 14.14 -14.82
C THR A 121 -8.88 14.40 -13.92
N LEU A 122 -8.69 14.43 -12.60
CA LEU A 122 -9.80 14.73 -11.68
C LEU A 122 -10.37 16.12 -11.89
N LYS A 123 -9.52 17.14 -12.11
CA LYS A 123 -9.97 18.53 -12.39
C LYS A 123 -10.71 18.62 -13.71
N LYS A 124 -10.28 17.87 -14.73
CA LYS A 124 -10.95 17.79 -16.04
C LYS A 124 -12.34 17.15 -15.92
N ILE A 125 -12.47 16.05 -15.17
CA ILE A 125 -13.74 15.32 -15.00
C ILE A 125 -14.70 16.09 -14.07
N TYR A 126 -14.16 16.76 -13.04
CA TYR A 126 -14.93 17.42 -11.98
C TYR A 126 -14.58 18.93 -11.87
N PRO A 127 -14.75 19.74 -12.93
CA PRO A 127 -14.25 21.11 -12.99
C PRO A 127 -14.86 22.03 -11.91
N LYS A 128 -16.13 21.79 -11.53
CA LYS A 128 -16.81 22.54 -10.45
C LYS A 128 -16.12 22.39 -9.07
N HIS A 129 -15.34 21.33 -8.88
CA HIS A 129 -14.68 20.98 -7.63
C HIS A 129 -13.16 21.07 -7.71
N SER A 130 -12.60 21.66 -8.79
CA SER A 130 -11.15 21.74 -9.03
C SER A 130 -10.38 22.41 -7.89
N HIS A 131 -10.99 23.35 -7.18
CA HIS A 131 -10.41 24.05 -6.03
C HIS A 131 -10.19 23.16 -4.79
N LYS A 132 -10.81 21.97 -4.74
CA LYS A 132 -10.65 20.98 -3.66
C LYS A 132 -9.64 19.89 -4.00
N ILE A 133 -9.08 19.86 -5.21
CA ILE A 133 -8.20 18.81 -5.72
C ILE A 133 -6.76 19.30 -5.69
N TYR A 134 -5.92 18.66 -4.88
CA TYR A 134 -4.55 19.09 -4.58
C TYR A 134 -3.52 18.05 -5.02
N LYS A 135 -2.43 18.51 -5.64
CA LYS A 135 -1.26 17.69 -5.95
C LYS A 135 -0.34 17.66 -4.74
N THR A 136 -0.35 16.55 -4.01
CA THR A 136 0.47 16.42 -2.80
C THR A 136 1.53 15.33 -2.90
N GLY A 137 1.37 14.34 -3.77
CA GLY A 137 2.05 13.07 -3.64
C GLY A 137 1.36 12.18 -2.60
N SER A 138 2.01 11.10 -2.23
CA SER A 138 1.48 10.13 -1.25
C SER A 138 2.46 9.91 -0.09
N PRO A 139 1.98 9.93 1.17
CA PRO A 139 2.79 9.55 2.33
C PRO A 139 3.34 8.12 2.25
N ARG A 140 2.70 7.24 1.47
CA ARG A 140 3.22 5.91 1.19
C ARG A 140 4.48 6.00 0.32
N ALA A 141 4.46 6.84 -0.71
CA ALA A 141 5.62 7.06 -1.56
C ALA A 141 6.73 7.85 -0.83
N ASP A 142 6.43 8.68 0.15
CA ASP A 142 7.44 9.28 1.02
C ASP A 142 8.32 8.22 1.68
N LEU A 143 7.72 7.11 2.16
CA LEU A 143 8.44 6.02 2.83
C LEU A 143 9.40 5.24 1.93
N TRP A 144 9.31 5.40 0.61
CA TRP A 144 10.25 4.80 -0.34
C TRP A 144 11.50 5.65 -0.54
N LYS A 145 11.49 6.92 -0.10
CA LYS A 145 12.65 7.81 -0.20
C LYS A 145 13.84 7.28 0.63
N PRO A 146 15.09 7.50 0.20
CA PRO A 146 16.29 7.13 0.96
C PRO A 146 16.31 7.65 2.39
N LEU A 147 15.66 8.78 2.66
CA LEU A 147 15.48 9.35 4.00
C LEU A 147 14.93 8.33 5.01
N PHE A 148 14.03 7.45 4.58
CA PHE A 148 13.39 6.46 5.43
C PHE A 148 14.04 5.08 5.37
N SER A 149 15.23 4.96 4.78
CA SER A 149 15.93 3.66 4.70
C SER A 149 16.07 3.00 6.07
N ASP A 150 16.37 3.75 7.12
CA ASP A 150 16.61 3.24 8.47
C ASP A 150 15.32 2.98 9.28
N TYR A 151 14.18 3.37 8.73
CA TYR A 151 12.88 3.00 9.27
C TYR A 151 12.62 1.49 9.19
N TRP A 152 13.04 0.85 8.10
CA TRP A 152 12.75 -0.54 7.81
C TRP A 152 13.75 -1.48 8.51
N SER A 153 13.25 -2.27 9.46
CA SER A 153 14.06 -3.30 10.12
C SER A 153 14.39 -4.41 9.14
N VAL A 154 15.61 -4.96 9.23
CA VAL A 154 16.04 -6.12 8.44
C VAL A 154 15.24 -7.34 8.91
N PRO A 155 14.48 -8.02 8.03
CA PRO A 155 13.84 -9.27 8.39
C PRO A 155 14.85 -10.33 8.81
N SER A 156 14.52 -11.13 9.81
CA SER A 156 15.42 -12.20 10.30
C SER A 156 15.72 -13.28 9.26
N THR A 157 14.85 -13.38 8.25
CA THR A 157 14.93 -14.36 7.15
C THR A 157 15.76 -13.86 5.97
N VAL A 158 16.31 -12.64 6.02
CA VAL A 158 17.19 -12.11 4.95
C VAL A 158 18.47 -12.94 4.84
N PRO A 159 18.85 -13.40 3.63
CA PRO A 159 20.09 -14.12 3.41
C PRO A 159 21.31 -13.34 3.91
N LYS A 160 22.33 -14.04 4.39
CA LYS A 160 23.59 -13.42 4.80
C LYS A 160 24.44 -12.94 3.62
N LYS A 161 24.30 -13.60 2.47
CA LYS A 161 24.92 -13.18 1.21
C LYS A 161 24.15 -12.04 0.57
N PRO A 162 24.80 -11.21 -0.25
CA PRO A 162 24.09 -10.30 -1.14
C PRO A 162 23.03 -11.06 -1.97
N PHE A 163 21.88 -10.47 -2.21
CA PHE A 163 20.82 -11.17 -2.93
C PHE A 163 20.12 -10.29 -3.96
N LEU A 164 19.73 -10.95 -5.06
CA LEU A 164 18.77 -10.42 -6.04
C LEU A 164 17.36 -10.62 -5.50
N LEU A 165 16.55 -9.56 -5.46
CA LEU A 165 15.13 -9.67 -5.14
C LEU A 165 14.31 -9.83 -6.43
N ILE A 166 13.63 -10.97 -6.60
CA ILE A 166 12.66 -11.19 -7.67
C ILE A 166 11.26 -10.95 -7.11
N SER A 167 10.62 -9.88 -7.56
CA SER A 167 9.25 -9.54 -7.15
C SER A 167 8.24 -10.11 -8.14
N CYS A 168 7.47 -11.11 -7.68
CA CYS A 168 6.46 -11.77 -8.51
C CYS A 168 5.14 -10.99 -8.56
N ASN A 169 4.44 -11.14 -9.67
CA ASN A 169 3.09 -10.66 -9.89
C ASN A 169 2.36 -11.62 -10.85
N THR A 170 2.16 -12.87 -10.40
CA THR A 170 1.55 -13.96 -11.18
C THR A 170 0.25 -14.43 -10.53
N GLY A 171 -0.45 -13.48 -9.88
CA GLY A 171 -1.60 -13.80 -9.05
C GLY A 171 -2.82 -14.35 -9.79
N TYR A 172 -2.93 -14.17 -11.10
CA TYR A 172 -3.98 -14.81 -11.89
C TYR A 172 -3.65 -16.29 -12.17
N ALA A 173 -2.39 -16.65 -12.36
CA ALA A 173 -1.98 -18.05 -12.56
C ALA A 173 -1.86 -18.83 -11.25
N ASN A 174 -1.22 -18.26 -10.25
CA ASN A 174 -0.94 -18.89 -8.96
C ASN A 174 -1.79 -18.29 -7.83
N ASN A 175 -3.12 -18.25 -8.01
CA ASN A 175 -4.03 -17.65 -7.04
C ASN A 175 -4.37 -18.59 -5.89
N LEU A 176 -4.31 -18.11 -4.65
CA LEU A 176 -4.75 -18.83 -3.44
C LEU A 176 -6.18 -19.39 -3.54
N ASN A 177 -7.04 -18.76 -4.34
CA ASN A 177 -8.46 -19.14 -4.47
C ASN A 177 -8.77 -19.97 -5.71
N SER A 178 -7.80 -20.36 -6.50
CA SER A 178 -7.92 -20.98 -7.84
C SER A 178 -8.61 -20.07 -8.89
N PHE A 179 -8.27 -20.34 -10.18
CA PHE A 179 -8.84 -19.60 -11.32
C PHE A 179 -10.38 -19.71 -11.38
N GLY A 180 -10.93 -20.92 -11.19
CA GLY A 180 -12.38 -21.12 -11.24
C GLY A 180 -13.16 -20.33 -10.18
N LYS A 181 -12.59 -20.16 -8.98
CA LYS A 181 -13.18 -19.29 -7.94
C LYS A 181 -13.08 -17.82 -8.29
N LEU A 182 -12.00 -17.39 -8.94
CA LEU A 182 -11.86 -16.02 -9.42
C LEU A 182 -12.93 -15.70 -10.47
N VAL A 183 -13.10 -16.55 -11.48
CA VAL A 183 -14.12 -16.39 -12.54
C VAL A 183 -15.54 -16.33 -11.95
N LYS A 184 -15.88 -17.23 -11.02
CA LYS A 184 -17.18 -17.20 -10.34
C LYS A 184 -17.41 -15.90 -9.57
N PHE A 185 -16.40 -15.44 -8.83
CA PHE A 185 -16.48 -14.20 -8.07
C PHE A 185 -16.68 -12.97 -8.99
N GLU A 186 -15.93 -12.88 -10.09
CA GLU A 186 -16.07 -11.79 -11.06
C GLU A 186 -17.46 -11.77 -11.69
N ASN A 187 -18.00 -12.95 -12.00
CA ASN A 187 -19.34 -13.11 -12.52
C ASN A 187 -20.44 -12.71 -11.50
N GLU A 188 -20.31 -13.15 -10.25
CA GLU A 188 -21.21 -12.78 -9.15
C GLU A 188 -21.22 -11.27 -8.87
N MET A 189 -20.07 -10.61 -9.11
CA MET A 189 -19.96 -9.15 -9.02
C MET A 189 -20.55 -8.41 -10.23
N GLY A 190 -21.08 -9.11 -11.21
CA GLY A 190 -21.68 -8.53 -12.42
C GLY A 190 -20.68 -7.90 -13.40
N ARG A 191 -19.38 -8.22 -13.28
CA ARG A 191 -18.33 -7.59 -14.10
C ARG A 191 -18.40 -8.01 -15.55
N TYR A 192 -18.70 -9.28 -15.82
CA TYR A 192 -18.84 -9.81 -17.19
C TYR A 192 -20.11 -9.32 -17.88
N GLN A 193 -21.16 -9.03 -17.12
CA GLN A 193 -22.41 -8.46 -17.63
C GLN A 193 -22.27 -6.96 -17.91
N SER A 194 -21.51 -6.25 -17.09
CA SER A 194 -21.29 -4.80 -17.26
C SER A 194 -20.30 -4.45 -18.36
N ASP A 195 -19.33 -5.34 -18.62
CA ASP A 195 -18.33 -5.20 -19.68
C ASP A 195 -17.98 -6.57 -20.28
N PRO A 196 -18.48 -6.89 -21.50
CA PRO A 196 -18.16 -8.16 -22.18
C PRO A 196 -16.67 -8.40 -22.43
N LYS A 197 -15.86 -7.34 -22.57
CA LYS A 197 -14.41 -7.45 -22.72
C LYS A 197 -13.71 -7.86 -21.43
N HIS A 198 -14.37 -7.72 -20.28
CA HIS A 198 -13.79 -8.06 -18.98
C HIS A 198 -13.47 -9.56 -18.86
N LEU A 199 -14.28 -10.43 -19.49
CA LEU A 199 -14.00 -11.87 -19.51
C LEU A 199 -12.74 -12.16 -20.38
N GLU A 200 -12.64 -11.57 -21.58
CA GLU A 200 -11.46 -11.68 -22.44
C GLU A 200 -10.21 -11.21 -21.68
N MET A 201 -10.29 -10.06 -21.02
CA MET A 201 -9.20 -9.51 -20.23
C MET A 201 -8.80 -10.44 -19.07
N THR A 202 -9.76 -11.05 -18.37
CA THR A 202 -9.49 -12.00 -17.28
C THR A 202 -8.77 -13.25 -17.79
N MET A 203 -9.21 -13.80 -18.93
CA MET A 203 -8.61 -14.98 -19.55
C MET A 203 -7.22 -14.68 -20.09
N GLY A 204 -7.07 -13.56 -20.81
CA GLY A 204 -5.78 -13.12 -21.34
C GLY A 204 -4.76 -12.86 -20.24
N ARG A 205 -5.18 -12.21 -19.14
CA ARG A 205 -4.33 -11.98 -17.97
C ARG A 205 -3.88 -13.28 -17.31
N HIS A 206 -4.78 -14.26 -17.22
CA HIS A 206 -4.42 -15.59 -16.70
C HIS A 206 -3.35 -16.26 -17.54
N ALA A 207 -3.50 -16.28 -18.87
CA ALA A 207 -2.53 -16.85 -19.79
C ALA A 207 -1.16 -16.15 -19.70
N GLU A 208 -1.16 -14.80 -19.67
CA GLU A 208 0.09 -14.03 -19.53
C GLU A 208 0.78 -14.28 -18.19
N ASP A 209 0.03 -14.35 -17.06
CA ASP A 209 0.61 -14.61 -15.76
C ASP A 209 1.17 -16.04 -15.66
N PHE A 210 0.57 -17.02 -16.35
CA PHE A 210 1.11 -18.38 -16.43
C PHE A 210 2.41 -18.42 -17.22
N ASN A 211 2.47 -17.77 -18.38
CA ASN A 211 3.69 -17.66 -19.18
C ASN A 211 4.81 -16.92 -18.40
N LYS A 212 4.44 -15.88 -17.66
CA LYS A 212 5.38 -15.17 -16.77
C LYS A 212 5.93 -16.07 -15.68
N MET A 213 5.07 -16.90 -15.08
CA MET A 213 5.49 -17.87 -14.05
C MET A 213 6.50 -18.85 -14.61
N LEU A 214 6.27 -19.39 -15.81
CA LEU A 214 7.23 -20.29 -16.50
C LEU A 214 8.56 -19.57 -16.78
N ALA A 215 8.53 -18.36 -17.31
CA ALA A 215 9.73 -17.56 -17.56
C ALA A 215 10.52 -17.25 -16.27
N TYR A 216 9.84 -17.03 -15.16
CA TYR A 216 10.51 -16.83 -13.86
C TYR A 216 11.17 -18.13 -13.35
N ILE A 217 10.52 -19.28 -13.53
CA ILE A 217 11.11 -20.58 -13.15
C ILE A 217 12.39 -20.81 -13.95
N GLU A 218 12.35 -20.58 -15.27
CA GLU A 218 13.51 -20.70 -16.16
C GLU A 218 14.63 -19.73 -15.76
N ALA A 219 14.30 -18.46 -15.59
CA ALA A 219 15.25 -17.42 -15.16
C ALA A 219 15.91 -17.75 -13.82
N VAL A 220 15.14 -18.17 -12.82
CA VAL A 220 15.67 -18.54 -11.50
C VAL A 220 16.61 -19.73 -11.58
N LYS A 221 16.27 -20.78 -12.34
CA LYS A 221 17.13 -21.93 -12.54
C LYS A 221 18.44 -21.53 -13.24
N TYR A 222 18.36 -20.75 -14.29
CA TYR A 222 19.52 -20.30 -15.05
C TYR A 222 20.43 -19.39 -14.21
N LEU A 223 19.87 -18.40 -13.55
CA LEU A 223 20.61 -17.51 -12.64
C LEU A 223 21.25 -18.26 -11.48
N SER A 224 20.58 -19.26 -10.90
CA SER A 224 21.11 -20.06 -9.78
C SER A 224 22.43 -20.75 -10.12
N THR A 225 22.59 -21.22 -11.35
CA THR A 225 23.77 -21.98 -11.80
C THR A 225 24.87 -21.14 -12.42
N HIS A 226 24.57 -19.91 -12.88
CA HIS A 226 25.48 -19.07 -13.68
C HIS A 226 25.84 -17.73 -13.03
N ASN A 227 25.36 -17.44 -11.80
CA ASN A 227 25.61 -16.17 -11.15
C ASN A 227 27.00 -16.07 -10.47
N ASN A 228 27.42 -14.85 -10.16
CA ASN A 228 28.71 -14.52 -9.55
C ASN A 228 28.73 -14.69 -8.02
N GLY A 229 27.90 -15.52 -7.42
CA GLY A 229 27.95 -15.88 -5.99
C GLY A 229 26.97 -15.17 -5.08
N TYR A 230 25.89 -14.60 -5.62
CA TYR A 230 24.80 -14.05 -4.85
C TYR A 230 23.65 -15.06 -4.63
N ASP A 231 22.81 -14.78 -3.66
CA ASP A 231 21.56 -15.51 -3.43
C ASP A 231 20.41 -14.90 -4.25
N ILE A 232 19.36 -15.67 -4.49
CA ILE A 232 18.15 -15.25 -5.18
C ILE A 232 16.98 -15.35 -4.20
N VAL A 233 16.29 -14.25 -3.95
CA VAL A 233 15.07 -14.23 -3.15
C VAL A 233 13.88 -14.01 -4.09
N LEU A 234 13.06 -15.04 -4.27
CA LEU A 234 11.80 -14.92 -4.96
C LEU A 234 10.71 -14.60 -3.95
N ARG A 235 10.05 -13.45 -4.13
CA ARG A 235 9.00 -12.96 -3.27
C ARG A 235 7.65 -12.95 -3.99
N PRO A 236 6.76 -13.93 -3.72
CA PRO A 236 5.43 -13.99 -4.30
C PRO A 236 4.54 -12.83 -3.85
N HIS A 237 3.66 -12.37 -4.74
CA HIS A 237 2.63 -11.39 -4.40
C HIS A 237 1.69 -11.93 -3.29
N PRO A 238 1.11 -11.10 -2.41
CA PRO A 238 0.22 -11.55 -1.34
C PRO A 238 -0.99 -12.38 -1.79
N ALA A 239 -1.43 -12.24 -3.03
CA ALA A 239 -2.52 -13.05 -3.61
C ALA A 239 -2.07 -14.43 -4.13
N GLU A 240 -0.77 -14.67 -4.23
CA GLU A 240 -0.21 -15.92 -4.74
C GLU A 240 -0.09 -16.99 -3.65
N ASP A 241 -0.14 -18.25 -4.07
CA ASP A 241 0.19 -19.38 -3.23
C ASP A 241 1.72 -19.53 -3.09
N ILE A 242 2.24 -19.24 -1.91
CA ILE A 242 3.67 -19.33 -1.63
C ILE A 242 4.15 -20.79 -1.58
N GLU A 243 3.30 -21.71 -1.16
CA GLU A 243 3.69 -23.14 -1.05
C GLU A 243 3.88 -23.75 -2.44
N ALA A 244 3.08 -23.34 -3.44
CA ALA A 244 3.30 -23.74 -4.83
C ALA A 244 4.71 -23.33 -5.31
N TRP A 245 5.12 -22.08 -5.05
CA TRP A 245 6.46 -21.61 -5.40
C TRP A 245 7.57 -22.37 -4.66
N LYS A 246 7.39 -22.68 -3.38
CA LYS A 246 8.36 -23.48 -2.61
C LYS A 246 8.54 -24.89 -3.16
N ILE A 247 7.44 -25.51 -3.59
CA ILE A 247 7.48 -26.85 -4.21
C ILE A 247 8.20 -26.79 -5.55
N ILE A 248 7.86 -25.82 -6.43
CA ILE A 248 8.41 -25.69 -7.77
C ILE A 248 9.91 -25.42 -7.76
N LEU A 249 10.40 -24.61 -6.81
CA LEU A 249 11.80 -24.21 -6.70
C LEU A 249 12.56 -25.00 -5.65
N ASN A 250 11.99 -26.10 -5.15
CA ASN A 250 12.63 -26.95 -4.15
C ASN A 250 13.96 -27.54 -4.64
N GLY A 251 14.97 -27.51 -3.79
CA GLY A 251 16.28 -28.12 -4.08
C GLY A 251 17.18 -27.30 -5.02
N ILE A 252 16.75 -26.11 -5.50
CA ILE A 252 17.61 -25.23 -6.28
C ILE A 252 18.54 -24.49 -5.33
N PRO A 253 19.88 -24.61 -5.51
CA PRO A 253 20.85 -23.93 -4.63
C PRO A 253 20.67 -22.43 -4.62
N ASN A 254 21.00 -21.75 -3.52
CA ASN A 254 21.00 -20.29 -3.36
C ASN A 254 19.67 -19.60 -3.72
N VAL A 255 18.55 -20.34 -3.76
CA VAL A 255 17.21 -19.81 -4.04
C VAL A 255 16.32 -19.90 -2.80
N HIS A 256 15.73 -18.77 -2.43
CA HIS A 256 14.88 -18.64 -1.24
C HIS A 256 13.51 -18.11 -1.65
N VAL A 257 12.44 -18.85 -1.36
CA VAL A 257 11.06 -18.40 -1.54
C VAL A 257 10.54 -17.85 -0.23
N ILE A 258 10.46 -16.52 -0.10
CA ILE A 258 10.16 -15.85 1.17
C ILE A 258 9.12 -14.75 0.96
N ARG A 259 8.14 -14.65 1.89
CA ARG A 259 7.15 -13.57 1.94
C ARG A 259 6.97 -13.06 3.36
N ASP A 260 8.08 -12.75 4.02
CA ASP A 260 8.11 -12.22 5.37
C ASP A 260 8.24 -10.68 5.38
N GLY A 261 7.58 -10.02 6.32
CA GLY A 261 7.66 -8.58 6.53
C GLY A 261 7.21 -7.70 5.33
N PRO A 262 7.40 -6.38 5.42
CA PRO A 262 7.09 -5.43 4.37
C PRO A 262 8.10 -5.51 3.21
N ILE A 263 7.62 -5.25 1.99
CA ILE A 263 8.47 -5.33 0.77
C ILE A 263 9.61 -4.31 0.80
N GLU A 264 9.40 -3.15 1.40
CA GLU A 264 10.38 -2.07 1.51
C GLU A 264 11.66 -2.53 2.24
N ALA A 265 11.51 -3.35 3.27
CA ALA A 265 12.66 -3.94 3.99
C ALA A 265 13.49 -4.86 3.08
N TRP A 266 12.86 -5.57 2.16
CA TRP A 266 13.53 -6.43 1.19
C TRP A 266 14.19 -5.63 0.08
N VAL A 267 13.51 -4.62 -0.46
CA VAL A 267 14.06 -3.69 -1.45
C VAL A 267 15.31 -3.00 -0.89
N LYS A 268 15.27 -2.53 0.36
CA LYS A 268 16.41 -1.89 1.03
C LYS A 268 17.65 -2.79 1.06
N ASN A 269 17.47 -4.09 1.35
CA ASN A 269 18.59 -5.01 1.58
C ASN A 269 19.05 -5.73 0.30
N ALA A 270 18.24 -5.76 -0.76
CA ALA A 270 18.63 -6.29 -2.06
C ALA A 270 19.72 -5.42 -2.73
N PHE A 271 20.62 -6.03 -3.50
CA PHE A 271 21.52 -5.27 -4.36
C PHE A 271 20.84 -4.82 -5.65
N ALA A 272 19.86 -5.57 -6.14
CA ALA A 272 19.01 -5.23 -7.28
C ALA A 272 17.63 -5.85 -7.13
N VAL A 273 16.65 -5.32 -7.88
CA VAL A 273 15.28 -5.84 -7.97
C VAL A 273 14.98 -6.23 -9.41
N MET A 274 14.60 -7.49 -9.63
CA MET A 274 14.07 -7.98 -10.90
C MET A 274 12.55 -8.07 -10.83
N HIS A 275 11.89 -7.66 -11.90
CA HIS A 275 10.43 -7.77 -12.01
C HIS A 275 9.94 -7.88 -13.46
N ASN A 276 8.64 -8.14 -13.60
CA ASN A 276 7.82 -7.89 -14.77
C ASN A 276 6.44 -7.42 -14.28
N SER A 277 6.01 -6.24 -14.72
CA SER A 277 4.69 -5.67 -14.39
C SER A 277 4.40 -5.54 -12.87
N CYS A 278 5.41 -5.42 -12.02
CA CYS A 278 5.24 -5.30 -10.57
C CYS A 278 5.49 -3.88 -10.07
N THR A 279 4.59 -3.34 -9.26
CA THR A 279 4.71 -2.00 -8.67
C THR A 279 5.91 -1.84 -7.72
N THR A 280 6.52 -2.93 -7.25
CA THR A 280 7.77 -2.91 -6.47
C THR A 280 8.91 -2.25 -7.23
N ALA A 281 8.86 -2.22 -8.57
CA ALA A 281 9.83 -1.46 -9.38
C ALA A 281 9.83 0.04 -9.04
N LEU A 282 8.65 0.64 -8.81
CA LEU A 282 8.54 2.03 -8.39
C LEU A 282 9.19 2.25 -7.02
N GLU A 283 8.92 1.37 -6.08
CA GLU A 283 9.50 1.42 -4.74
C GLU A 283 11.02 1.32 -4.80
N ALA A 284 11.54 0.38 -5.62
CA ALA A 284 12.99 0.20 -5.82
C ALA A 284 13.65 1.42 -6.49
N THR A 285 13.03 1.96 -7.55
CA THR A 285 13.54 3.13 -8.26
C THR A 285 13.61 4.36 -7.34
N ILE A 286 12.56 4.62 -6.56
CA ILE A 286 12.50 5.72 -5.62
C ILE A 286 13.52 5.53 -4.48
N SER A 287 13.73 4.29 -4.05
CA SER A 287 14.75 3.92 -3.07
C SER A 287 16.19 3.94 -3.64
N LYS A 288 16.35 4.36 -4.89
CA LYS A 288 17.64 4.37 -5.62
C LYS A 288 18.32 2.99 -5.68
N LYS A 289 17.51 1.94 -5.86
CA LYS A 289 17.99 0.58 -6.08
C LYS A 289 17.98 0.27 -7.57
N PRO A 290 18.99 -0.44 -8.12
CA PRO A 290 18.96 -0.92 -9.49
C PRO A 290 17.75 -1.80 -9.74
N VAL A 291 17.05 -1.54 -10.85
CA VAL A 291 15.86 -2.29 -11.29
C VAL A 291 16.15 -2.94 -12.62
N VAL A 292 15.82 -4.22 -12.76
CA VAL A 292 15.91 -4.96 -14.02
C VAL A 292 14.51 -5.46 -14.38
N THR A 293 14.01 -4.99 -15.50
CA THR A 293 12.71 -5.38 -16.05
C THR A 293 12.89 -6.51 -17.05
N TYR A 294 12.44 -7.71 -16.70
CA TYR A 294 12.45 -8.85 -17.62
C TYR A 294 11.22 -8.76 -18.54
N VAL A 295 11.42 -8.20 -19.74
CA VAL A 295 10.36 -7.97 -20.72
C VAL A 295 10.03 -9.27 -21.45
N LEU A 296 8.81 -9.76 -21.28
CA LEU A 296 8.32 -10.96 -21.92
C LEU A 296 7.52 -10.60 -23.20
N PRO A 297 7.64 -11.39 -24.27
CA PRO A 297 6.89 -11.13 -25.49
C PRO A 297 5.39 -11.36 -25.32
N GLY A 298 4.58 -10.69 -26.14
CA GLY A 298 3.14 -10.96 -26.26
C GLY A 298 2.28 -10.48 -25.11
N GLN A 299 2.81 -9.71 -24.15
CA GLN A 299 2.03 -9.17 -23.04
C GLN A 299 1.13 -8.01 -23.49
N LYS A 300 -0.19 -8.23 -23.46
CA LYS A 300 -1.22 -7.26 -23.84
C LYS A 300 -2.11 -6.85 -22.67
N TYR A 301 -2.32 -7.77 -21.72
CA TYR A 301 -3.25 -7.60 -20.61
C TYR A 301 -2.55 -7.30 -19.27
N SER A 302 -1.25 -7.51 -19.19
CA SER A 302 -0.45 -7.15 -18.01
C SER A 302 -0.20 -5.66 -17.91
N PRO A 303 -0.20 -5.04 -16.72
CA PRO A 303 0.18 -3.64 -16.53
C PRO A 303 1.59 -3.36 -17.06
N GLN A 304 1.73 -2.30 -17.87
CA GLN A 304 3.00 -1.97 -18.54
C GLN A 304 3.77 -0.84 -17.86
N LEU A 305 3.11 0.01 -17.06
CA LEU A 305 3.73 1.18 -16.47
C LEU A 305 5.03 0.85 -15.71
N ALA A 306 5.01 -0.19 -14.89
CA ALA A 306 6.19 -0.62 -14.16
C ALA A 306 7.31 -1.15 -15.08
N ASN A 307 6.96 -1.67 -16.28
CA ASN A 307 7.93 -2.19 -17.25
C ASN A 307 8.71 -1.10 -17.99
N GLU A 308 8.37 0.17 -17.78
CA GLU A 308 9.14 1.31 -18.29
C GLU A 308 10.32 1.67 -17.38
N LEU A 309 10.44 1.03 -16.21
CA LEU A 309 11.45 1.32 -15.21
C LEU A 309 12.67 0.41 -15.32
N GLY A 310 13.84 0.99 -15.08
CA GLY A 310 15.09 0.27 -14.99
C GLY A 310 15.63 -0.28 -16.31
N TYR A 311 16.52 -1.24 -16.20
CA TYR A 311 17.18 -1.89 -17.35
C TYR A 311 16.26 -2.94 -17.94
N ARG A 312 15.85 -2.74 -19.20
CA ARG A 312 14.95 -3.66 -19.90
C ARG A 312 15.74 -4.74 -20.61
N VAL A 313 15.50 -6.00 -20.28
CA VAL A 313 16.15 -7.19 -20.86
C VAL A 313 15.07 -8.14 -21.39
N LYS A 314 15.37 -8.87 -22.47
CA LYS A 314 14.40 -9.67 -23.22
C LYS A 314 14.73 -11.17 -23.24
N SER A 315 15.95 -11.55 -22.85
CA SER A 315 16.35 -12.95 -22.74
C SER A 315 16.95 -13.24 -21.37
N VAL A 316 17.06 -14.52 -21.03
CA VAL A 316 17.63 -14.94 -19.75
C VAL A 316 19.15 -14.68 -19.70
N GLU A 317 19.83 -14.70 -20.84
CA GLU A 317 21.25 -14.37 -20.97
C GLU A 317 21.49 -12.87 -20.75
N GLU A 318 20.67 -12.00 -21.38
CA GLU A 318 20.72 -10.55 -21.14
C GLU A 318 20.45 -10.24 -19.66
N LEU A 319 19.49 -10.96 -19.05
CA LEU A 319 19.15 -10.84 -17.64
C LEU A 319 20.35 -11.18 -16.75
N LEU A 320 20.99 -12.34 -16.97
CA LEU A 320 22.18 -12.78 -16.24
C LEU A 320 23.30 -11.75 -16.35
N ASN A 321 23.64 -11.35 -17.60
CA ASN A 321 24.72 -10.39 -17.86
C ASN A 321 24.48 -9.05 -17.16
N LYS A 322 23.26 -8.53 -17.21
CA LYS A 322 22.93 -7.26 -16.54
C LYS A 322 23.00 -7.39 -15.03
N ILE A 323 22.44 -8.45 -14.44
CA ILE A 323 22.46 -8.65 -12.98
C ILE A 323 23.89 -8.86 -12.49
N ASN A 324 24.72 -9.66 -13.16
CA ASN A 324 26.13 -9.85 -12.82
C ASN A 324 26.90 -8.53 -12.91
N THR A 325 26.68 -7.72 -13.94
CA THR A 325 27.30 -6.37 -14.05
C THR A 325 26.91 -5.49 -12.87
N ILE A 326 25.64 -5.46 -12.47
CA ILE A 326 25.17 -4.67 -11.30
C ILE A 326 25.83 -5.19 -10.02
N PHE A 327 25.89 -6.50 -9.84
CA PHE A 327 26.49 -7.14 -8.68
C PHE A 327 27.98 -6.81 -8.57
N ASP A 328 28.74 -7.01 -9.65
CA ASP A 328 30.18 -6.77 -9.70
C ASP A 328 30.51 -5.29 -9.46
N ASN A 329 29.79 -4.37 -10.09
CA ASN A 329 29.98 -2.93 -9.89
C ASN A 329 29.60 -2.48 -8.49
N GLY A 330 28.47 -2.92 -7.96
CA GLY A 330 27.93 -2.49 -6.67
C GLY A 330 28.65 -3.11 -5.46
N ILE A 331 28.95 -4.40 -5.52
CA ILE A 331 29.48 -5.17 -4.40
C ILE A 331 31.01 -5.29 -4.48
N ILE A 332 31.53 -5.67 -5.65
CA ILE A 332 32.96 -5.95 -5.82
C ILE A 332 33.76 -4.66 -6.02
N SER A 333 33.34 -3.82 -6.97
CA SER A 333 34.06 -2.57 -7.32
C SER A 333 33.65 -1.37 -6.46
N LYS A 334 32.64 -1.52 -5.58
CA LYS A 334 32.03 -0.44 -4.79
C LYS A 334 31.54 0.78 -5.60
N LYS A 335 31.45 0.65 -6.91
CA LYS A 335 30.83 1.63 -7.80
C LYS A 335 29.32 1.44 -7.72
N LYS A 336 28.61 2.46 -7.21
CA LYS A 336 27.16 2.44 -7.23
C LYS A 336 26.68 2.63 -8.68
N GLU A 337 26.11 1.59 -9.27
CA GLU A 337 25.31 1.76 -10.48
C GLU A 337 24.03 2.47 -10.05
N LEU A 338 23.82 3.69 -10.54
CA LEU A 338 22.64 4.48 -10.19
C LEU A 338 21.41 3.84 -10.86
N ALA A 339 20.32 3.80 -10.13
CA ALA A 339 19.02 3.48 -10.72
C ALA A 339 18.74 4.47 -11.86
N GLU A 340 18.17 3.99 -12.96
CA GLU A 340 17.71 4.84 -14.04
C GLU A 340 16.80 5.96 -13.50
N PRO A 341 16.91 7.19 -14.02
CA PRO A 341 16.03 8.26 -13.61
C PRO A 341 14.57 7.90 -13.86
N LEU A 342 13.69 8.40 -13.03
CA LEU A 342 12.24 8.26 -13.24
C LEU A 342 11.89 8.78 -14.64
N SER A 343 11.25 7.93 -15.46
CA SER A 343 10.78 8.37 -16.76
C SER A 343 9.78 9.51 -16.62
N ASN A 344 9.64 10.36 -17.65
CA ASN A 344 8.68 11.45 -17.65
C ASN A 344 7.24 10.99 -17.39
N VAL A 345 6.89 9.76 -17.79
CA VAL A 345 5.57 9.18 -17.53
C VAL A 345 5.37 8.97 -16.03
N ILE A 346 6.36 8.40 -15.34
CA ILE A 346 6.27 8.10 -13.91
C ILE A 346 6.35 9.35 -13.06
N SER A 347 7.15 10.34 -13.46
CA SER A 347 7.20 11.63 -12.75
C SER A 347 5.86 12.37 -12.76
N LYS A 348 5.01 12.15 -13.77
CA LYS A 348 3.62 12.65 -13.79
C LYS A 348 2.69 11.85 -12.89
N LYS A 349 2.93 10.52 -12.74
CA LYS A 349 2.11 9.63 -11.92
C LYS A 349 2.37 9.78 -10.44
N ILE A 350 3.62 10.05 -10.05
CA ILE A 350 4.00 10.21 -8.64
C ILE A 350 4.78 11.52 -8.50
N PHE A 351 4.20 12.43 -7.74
CA PHE A 351 4.81 13.72 -7.46
C PHE A 351 5.82 13.59 -6.31
N PHE A 352 7.06 13.95 -6.61
CA PHE A 352 8.15 14.05 -5.64
C PHE A 352 8.76 15.44 -5.72
N ASP A 353 8.98 16.02 -4.56
CA ASP A 353 9.84 17.18 -4.36
C ASP A 353 10.57 17.03 -3.01
N ASP A 354 11.24 18.08 -2.55
CA ASP A 354 11.97 18.06 -1.29
C ASP A 354 11.05 17.98 -0.08
N GLU A 355 9.84 18.53 -0.18
CA GLU A 355 8.85 18.44 0.90
C GLU A 355 8.07 17.13 0.86
N LEU A 356 7.90 16.50 2.03
CA LEU A 356 7.12 15.27 2.16
C LEU A 356 5.65 15.51 1.83
N ALA A 357 5.04 14.56 1.12
CA ALA A 357 3.59 14.55 0.84
C ALA A 357 2.76 14.65 2.14
N ALA A 358 3.20 13.96 3.19
CA ALA A 358 2.58 14.02 4.50
C ALA A 358 2.55 15.45 5.07
N VAL A 359 3.62 16.24 4.90
CA VAL A 359 3.67 17.64 5.36
C VAL A 359 2.71 18.52 4.55
N LYS A 360 2.67 18.34 3.22
CA LYS A 360 1.73 19.09 2.34
C LYS A 360 0.28 18.83 2.72
N ILE A 361 -0.08 17.59 2.95
CA ILE A 361 -1.43 17.19 3.37
C ILE A 361 -1.79 17.86 4.71
N ILE A 362 -0.90 17.89 5.68
CA ILE A 362 -1.14 18.52 6.98
C ILE A 362 -1.32 20.04 6.82
N LYS A 363 -0.48 20.72 6.03
CA LYS A 363 -0.64 22.16 5.74
C LYS A 363 -2.00 22.47 5.12
N ILE A 364 -2.48 21.63 4.19
CA ILE A 364 -3.80 21.79 3.60
C ILE A 364 -4.89 21.59 4.67
N TRP A 365 -4.77 20.59 5.53
CA TRP A 365 -5.72 20.41 6.63
C TRP A 365 -5.75 21.61 7.58
N GLU A 366 -4.60 22.19 7.90
CA GLU A 366 -4.50 23.39 8.74
C GLU A 366 -5.20 24.60 8.07
N ASN A 367 -5.06 24.75 6.76
CA ASN A 367 -5.67 25.84 5.99
C ASN A 367 -7.19 25.70 5.87
N ILE A 368 -7.72 24.48 5.73
CA ILE A 368 -9.16 24.25 5.58
C ILE A 368 -9.87 24.08 6.92
N ALA A 369 -9.12 23.89 8.02
CA ALA A 369 -9.70 23.63 9.33
C ALA A 369 -10.40 24.87 9.90
N ASN A 370 -11.66 24.67 10.29
CA ASN A 370 -12.44 25.70 10.99
C ASN A 370 -12.07 25.75 12.48
N LYS A 371 -12.26 26.90 13.15
CA LYS A 371 -12.04 27.07 14.61
C LYS A 371 -12.78 26.02 15.46
N ASN A 372 -13.92 25.54 14.98
CA ASN A 372 -14.74 24.54 15.67
C ASN A 372 -14.11 23.14 15.79
N LEU A 373 -12.99 22.87 15.07
CA LEU A 373 -12.27 21.60 15.14
C LEU A 373 -11.29 21.51 16.33
N SER A 374 -11.30 22.47 17.25
CA SER A 374 -10.43 22.51 18.45
C SER A 374 -10.98 21.72 19.63
N SER A 375 -12.27 21.35 19.65
CA SER A 375 -12.89 20.59 20.76
C SER A 375 -12.19 19.27 21.03
N SER A 376 -12.22 18.82 22.31
CA SER A 376 -11.54 17.60 22.73
C SER A 376 -12.44 16.37 22.66
N SER A 377 -11.93 15.29 22.06
CA SER A 377 -12.54 13.96 22.09
C SER A 377 -12.43 13.34 23.48
N ASN A 378 -13.46 12.58 23.92
CA ASN A 378 -13.42 11.88 25.19
C ASN A 378 -12.69 10.52 25.04
N ILE A 379 -11.37 10.59 25.02
CA ILE A 379 -10.49 9.44 24.76
C ILE A 379 -10.64 8.34 25.83
N LYS A 380 -10.88 8.71 27.11
CA LYS A 380 -11.07 7.74 28.20
C LYS A 380 -12.35 6.91 27.96
N LYS A 381 -13.48 7.57 27.71
CA LYS A 381 -14.76 6.86 27.41
C LYS A 381 -14.64 6.07 26.11
N PHE A 382 -13.98 6.60 25.10
CA PHE A 382 -13.77 5.90 23.82
C PHE A 382 -12.95 4.62 24.02
N LYS A 383 -11.83 4.67 24.77
CA LYS A 383 -11.01 3.50 25.09
C LYS A 383 -11.82 2.42 25.83
N TRP A 384 -12.60 2.82 26.85
CA TRP A 384 -13.45 1.89 27.59
C TRP A 384 -14.49 1.23 26.67
N PHE A 385 -15.15 2.01 25.84
CA PHE A 385 -16.13 1.52 24.88
C PHE A 385 -15.53 0.52 23.86
N LEU A 386 -14.33 0.77 23.35
CA LEU A 386 -13.63 -0.15 22.45
C LEU A 386 -13.31 -1.49 23.15
N LYS A 387 -12.84 -1.45 24.40
CA LYS A 387 -12.60 -2.63 25.21
C LYS A 387 -13.88 -3.44 25.47
N TYR A 388 -14.96 -2.77 25.83
CA TYR A 388 -16.28 -3.40 26.03
C TYR A 388 -16.76 -4.10 24.76
N ASN A 389 -16.68 -3.46 23.60
CA ASN A 389 -17.08 -4.09 22.34
C ASN A 389 -16.19 -5.28 21.97
N MET A 390 -14.91 -5.23 22.27
CA MET A 390 -14.00 -6.36 22.06
C MET A 390 -14.43 -7.56 22.91
N PHE A 391 -14.70 -7.35 24.20
CA PHE A 391 -15.18 -8.37 25.14
C PHE A 391 -16.50 -8.98 24.65
N LYS A 392 -17.49 -8.14 24.30
CA LYS A 392 -18.79 -8.58 23.74
C LYS A 392 -18.62 -9.42 22.47
N ASN A 393 -17.71 -9.04 21.57
CA ASN A 393 -17.45 -9.80 20.35
C ASN A 393 -16.73 -11.13 20.64
N THR A 394 -15.88 -11.19 21.66
CA THR A 394 -15.23 -12.44 22.10
C THR A 394 -16.27 -13.41 22.65
N ILE A 395 -17.18 -12.95 23.52
CA ILE A 395 -18.30 -13.77 24.01
C ILE A 395 -19.15 -14.29 22.85
N LYS A 396 -19.54 -13.42 21.90
CA LYS A 396 -20.30 -13.84 20.71
C LYS A 396 -19.56 -14.89 19.87
N LYS A 397 -18.24 -14.81 19.74
CA LYS A 397 -17.44 -15.83 19.04
C LYS A 397 -17.41 -17.16 19.78
N VAL A 398 -17.28 -17.12 21.11
CA VAL A 398 -17.34 -18.33 21.95
C VAL A 398 -18.70 -18.99 21.82
N LEU A 399 -19.79 -18.23 21.97
CA LEU A 399 -21.15 -18.73 21.82
C LEU A 399 -21.42 -19.29 20.40
N LYS A 400 -20.89 -18.67 19.35
CA LYS A 400 -21.00 -19.21 17.98
C LYS A 400 -20.23 -20.53 17.78
N ARG A 401 -19.14 -20.77 18.49
CA ARG A 401 -18.43 -22.05 18.45
C ARG A 401 -19.19 -23.20 19.10
N LEU A 402 -20.12 -22.90 19.97
CA LEU A 402 -21.03 -23.86 20.60
C LEU A 402 -22.25 -24.20 19.72
N LEU A 403 -22.43 -23.52 18.57
CA LEU A 403 -23.48 -23.81 17.60
C LEU A 403 -22.97 -24.77 16.51
N PRO A 404 -23.85 -25.61 15.90
CA PRO A 404 -23.47 -26.57 14.86
C PRO A 404 -22.75 -25.91 13.68
N ALA A 405 -21.81 -26.65 13.07
CA ALA A 405 -20.84 -26.18 12.07
C ALA A 405 -21.43 -25.48 10.82
N LYS A 406 -22.72 -25.63 10.51
CA LYS A 406 -23.41 -24.93 9.42
C LYS A 406 -23.39 -23.38 9.53
N PHE A 407 -23.04 -22.84 10.71
CA PHE A 407 -23.01 -21.39 10.96
C PHE A 407 -21.60 -20.79 11.08
N ASN A 408 -20.57 -21.60 10.90
CA ASN A 408 -19.16 -21.14 10.98
C ASN A 408 -18.66 -20.69 9.61
N SER A 409 -18.91 -19.45 9.24
CA SER A 409 -18.12 -18.80 8.18
C SER A 409 -16.69 -18.64 8.68
N ILE A 410 -15.75 -19.34 8.06
CA ILE A 410 -14.31 -19.22 8.29
C ILE A 410 -13.94 -17.76 7.95
N ASN A 411 -13.60 -16.97 8.96
CA ASN A 411 -13.07 -15.62 8.77
C ASN A 411 -11.71 -15.73 8.10
N LYS A 412 -11.66 -15.41 6.81
CA LYS A 412 -10.44 -15.19 6.03
C LYS A 412 -9.57 -14.13 6.70
N ASN A 413 -8.26 -14.20 6.54
CA ASN A 413 -7.24 -13.32 7.08
C ASN A 413 -7.71 -11.87 7.27
N PRO A 414 -7.66 -11.32 8.48
CA PRO A 414 -8.13 -9.97 8.71
C PRO A 414 -7.24 -8.98 7.94
N LYS A 415 -7.84 -8.16 7.09
CA LYS A 415 -7.13 -7.08 6.36
C LYS A 415 -6.39 -6.12 7.30
N PHE A 416 -6.85 -6.00 8.52
CA PHE A 416 -6.22 -5.23 9.60
C PHE A 416 -5.72 -6.20 10.68
N THR A 417 -4.41 -6.35 10.81
CA THR A 417 -3.75 -7.16 11.84
C THR A 417 -3.89 -6.51 13.22
N GLN A 418 -3.76 -7.30 14.29
CA GLN A 418 -3.76 -6.76 15.64
C GLN A 418 -2.47 -5.97 15.88
N LEU A 419 -2.61 -4.78 16.45
CA LEU A 419 -1.50 -3.91 16.79
C LEU A 419 -0.97 -4.26 18.17
N ASP A 420 0.33 -4.11 18.36
CA ASP A 420 1.04 -4.14 19.61
C ASP A 420 1.48 -2.74 20.03
N GLN A 421 1.46 -2.43 21.33
CA GLN A 421 1.82 -1.11 21.85
C GLN A 421 3.30 -0.81 21.66
N GLN A 422 4.17 -1.81 21.88
CA GLN A 422 5.61 -1.65 21.79
C GLN A 422 6.02 -1.42 20.33
N ASP A 423 5.53 -2.28 19.40
CA ASP A 423 5.80 -2.16 17.96
C ASP A 423 5.38 -0.76 17.43
N VAL A 424 4.17 -0.30 17.75
CA VAL A 424 3.71 1.02 17.31
C VAL A 424 4.57 2.14 17.89
N SER A 425 4.94 2.05 19.18
CA SER A 425 5.78 3.05 19.85
C SER A 425 7.18 3.11 19.24
N GLU A 426 7.76 1.97 18.90
CA GLU A 426 9.07 1.89 18.23
C GLU A 426 9.04 2.51 16.83
N ARG A 427 8.00 2.24 16.05
CA ARG A 427 7.79 2.85 14.71
C ARG A 427 7.70 4.38 14.81
N ILE A 428 6.95 4.90 15.77
CA ILE A 428 6.84 6.36 15.98
C ILE A 428 8.19 6.95 16.40
N LYS A 429 8.91 6.32 17.33
CA LYS A 429 10.25 6.77 17.73
C LYS A 429 11.25 6.80 16.56
N LYS A 430 11.18 5.81 15.65
CA LYS A 430 11.98 5.82 14.43
C LYS A 430 11.65 7.04 13.56
N PHE A 431 10.36 7.38 13.38
CA PHE A 431 9.97 8.60 12.67
C PHE A 431 10.44 9.86 13.38
N GLU A 432 10.31 9.95 14.72
CA GLU A 432 10.82 11.09 15.49
C GLU A 432 12.30 11.29 15.25
N HIS A 433 13.09 10.20 15.27
CA HIS A 433 14.54 10.24 15.06
C HIS A 433 14.90 10.65 13.63
N ILE A 434 14.33 9.98 12.62
CA ILE A 434 14.63 10.25 11.19
C ILE A 434 14.25 11.67 10.80
N LEU A 435 13.17 12.20 11.35
CA LEU A 435 12.65 13.53 11.03
C LEU A 435 13.22 14.64 11.94
N GLY A 436 14.08 14.29 12.91
CA GLY A 436 14.65 15.26 13.85
C GLY A 436 13.62 16.01 14.68
N LEU A 437 12.53 15.35 15.09
CA LEU A 437 11.45 16.02 15.82
C LEU A 437 11.86 16.30 17.27
N SER A 438 11.79 17.57 17.68
CA SER A 438 12.15 18.01 19.04
C SER A 438 11.08 17.69 20.09
N LYS A 439 9.80 17.55 19.70
CA LYS A 439 8.70 17.27 20.61
C LYS A 439 8.54 15.77 20.82
N LYS A 440 8.54 15.32 22.08
CA LYS A 440 8.16 13.95 22.42
C LYS A 440 6.68 13.74 22.14
N LEU A 441 6.36 12.58 21.59
CA LEU A 441 4.98 12.20 21.30
C LEU A 441 4.50 11.15 22.29
N GLU A 442 3.28 11.33 22.78
CA GLU A 442 2.56 10.34 23.55
C GLU A 442 1.78 9.44 22.60
N CYS A 443 2.09 8.14 22.62
CA CYS A 443 1.40 7.12 21.85
C CYS A 443 0.69 6.13 22.77
N LYS A 444 -0.63 5.98 22.61
CA LYS A 444 -1.46 5.04 23.39
C LYS A 444 -2.27 4.14 22.49
N LEU A 445 -2.14 2.83 22.66
CA LEU A 445 -3.05 1.86 22.06
C LEU A 445 -4.38 1.87 22.82
N LEU A 446 -5.45 2.30 22.17
CA LEU A 446 -6.79 2.31 22.75
C LEU A 446 -7.50 0.96 22.60
N SER A 447 -7.18 0.23 21.50
CA SER A 447 -7.61 -1.14 21.23
C SER A 447 -6.60 -1.80 20.29
N LYS A 448 -6.77 -3.11 20.04
CA LYS A 448 -5.93 -3.85 19.08
C LYS A 448 -5.96 -3.30 17.63
N LYS A 449 -6.74 -2.27 17.36
CA LYS A 449 -6.88 -1.64 16.01
C LYS A 449 -6.97 -0.11 16.09
N THR A 450 -6.70 0.49 17.24
CA THR A 450 -6.89 1.94 17.41
C THR A 450 -5.75 2.51 18.23
N ILE A 451 -5.05 3.48 17.64
CA ILE A 451 -3.93 4.20 18.23
C ILE A 451 -4.36 5.65 18.45
N TYR A 452 -3.95 6.24 19.55
CA TYR A 452 -4.06 7.68 19.82
C TYR A 452 -2.66 8.27 19.98
N ILE A 453 -2.39 9.36 19.26
CA ILE A 453 -1.09 10.04 19.23
C ILE A 453 -1.32 11.53 19.44
N ARG A 454 -0.48 12.15 20.29
CA ARG A 454 -0.43 13.62 20.49
C ARG A 454 0.97 14.05 20.92
N SER A 455 1.25 15.34 20.87
CA SER A 455 2.41 15.90 21.59
C SER A 455 2.21 15.77 23.11
N SER A 456 3.29 15.49 23.82
CA SER A 456 3.31 15.42 25.29
C SER A 456 3.00 16.76 25.92
#